data_ded9e84f3db162fb31e324f352152a92
#
_entry.id   ded9e84f3db162fb31e324f352152a92
#
_cell.length_a   1.000
_cell.length_b   1.000
_cell.length_c   1.000
_cell.angle_alpha   90.00
_cell.angle_beta   90.00
_cell.angle_gamma   90.00
#
_symmetry.space_group_name_H-M   'P 1'
#
loop_
_entity.id
_entity.type
_entity.pdbx_description
1 polymer ?
#
loop_
_entity_poly.entity_id
_entity_poly.type
_entity_poly.pdbx_seq_one_letter_code
_entity_poly.pdbx_strand_id
1 'polypeptide(L)'
;GSEMCIRDRYINVNHDKFDLVVFDEASQMPTCEAVGAIARGNHVVVVGDPKQMPPTNFFTSNSVDEEHIEIEDLESILDDCLALSMPSKYLLWHYRSKHESLIAFSNSQYYDNKLLTFPSPDDLAAKVTLVPIEGYYDKGKSRQNQAEAQAVVDEIVRRLSDPELRNQS
;
A
#
# COMPACT_ATOMS: atom_id res chain seq x y z
N GLY A 1 -14.12 5.46 6.47
CA GLY A 1 -15.48 5.94 6.78
C GLY A 1 -15.56 7.02 7.85
N SER A 2 -14.68 7.01 8.86
CA SER A 2 -14.75 7.98 9.97
C SER A 2 -14.27 9.38 9.60
N GLU A 3 -13.29 9.50 8.72
CA GLU A 3 -12.69 10.79 8.35
C GLU A 3 -13.61 11.65 7.48
N MET A 4 -14.38 11.03 6.59
CA MET A 4 -15.37 11.72 5.78
C MET A 4 -16.50 12.33 6.64
N CYS A 5 -16.94 11.60 7.68
CA CYS A 5 -17.93 12.12 8.64
C CYS A 5 -17.41 13.30 9.45
N ILE A 6 -16.12 13.32 9.81
CA ILE A 6 -15.50 14.45 10.53
C ILE A 6 -15.46 15.68 9.62
N ARG A 7 -14.97 15.53 8.41
CA ARG A 7 -14.86 16.63 7.44
C ARG A 7 -16.21 17.28 7.14
N ASP A 8 -17.23 16.48 6.82
CA ASP A 8 -18.54 16.98 6.42
C ASP A 8 -19.35 17.50 7.60
N ARG A 9 -19.09 17.03 8.81
CA ARG A 9 -19.80 17.39 10.03
C ARG A 9 -19.22 18.64 10.71
N TYR A 10 -17.89 18.86 10.60
CA TYR A 10 -17.20 19.92 11.36
C TYR A 10 -16.73 21.09 10.49
N ILE A 11 -16.61 20.90 9.18
CA ILE A 11 -16.24 22.00 8.29
C ILE A 11 -17.51 22.54 7.62
N ASN A 12 -17.90 23.74 8.01
CA ASN A 12 -19.07 24.42 7.43
C ASN A 12 -18.88 24.59 5.92
N VAL A 13 -19.94 24.31 5.14
CA VAL A 13 -19.94 24.51 3.67
C VAL A 13 -19.69 25.97 3.26
N ASN A 14 -19.99 26.92 4.13
CA ASN A 14 -19.74 28.36 3.92
C ASN A 14 -18.39 28.85 4.45
N HIS A 15 -17.52 27.91 4.88
CA HIS A 15 -16.15 28.25 5.25
C HIS A 15 -15.39 28.75 4.02
N ASP A 16 -14.51 29.74 4.20
CA ASP A 16 -13.60 30.19 3.15
C ASP A 16 -12.80 28.99 2.62
N LYS A 17 -12.55 28.98 1.31
CA LYS A 17 -11.80 27.90 0.69
C LYS A 17 -10.38 27.83 1.25
N PHE A 18 -9.90 26.62 1.44
CA PHE A 18 -8.50 26.36 1.76
C PHE A 18 -7.62 26.70 0.56
N ASP A 19 -6.44 27.21 0.79
CA ASP A 19 -5.49 27.48 -0.28
C ASP A 19 -5.06 26.22 -0.99
N LEU A 20 -4.90 25.12 -0.25
CA LEU A 20 -4.43 23.83 -0.74
C LEU A 20 -5.15 22.67 -0.06
N VAL A 21 -5.57 21.70 -0.83
CA VAL A 21 -6.02 20.38 -0.39
C VAL A 21 -5.02 19.34 -0.85
N VAL A 22 -4.54 18.50 0.05
CA VAL A 22 -3.58 17.43 -0.24
C VAL A 22 -4.24 16.10 0.05
N PHE A 23 -4.22 15.20 -0.92
CA PHE A 23 -4.58 13.80 -0.76
C PHE A 23 -3.31 12.97 -0.71
N ASP A 24 -3.12 12.22 0.36
CA ASP A 24 -2.07 11.23 0.50
C ASP A 24 -2.67 9.83 0.39
N GLU A 25 -1.88 8.84 -0.08
CA GLU A 25 -2.35 7.48 -0.38
C GLU A 25 -3.57 7.46 -1.34
N ALA A 26 -3.56 8.36 -2.31
CA ALA A 26 -4.71 8.64 -3.19
C ALA A 26 -5.08 7.47 -4.11
N SER A 27 -4.17 6.51 -4.32
CA SER A 27 -4.45 5.26 -5.02
C SER A 27 -5.47 4.36 -4.31
N GLN A 28 -5.70 4.57 -3.01
CA GLN A 28 -6.64 3.81 -2.19
C GLN A 28 -7.95 4.56 -1.92
N MET A 29 -8.10 5.76 -2.43
CA MET A 29 -9.26 6.61 -2.17
C MET A 29 -10.18 6.68 -3.40
N PRO A 30 -11.43 6.22 -3.29
CA PRO A 30 -12.41 6.39 -4.36
C PRO A 30 -12.68 7.87 -4.65
N THR A 31 -12.84 8.24 -5.91
CA THR A 31 -13.06 9.63 -6.33
C THR A 31 -14.29 10.26 -5.67
N CYS A 32 -15.36 9.49 -5.48
CA CYS A 32 -16.58 9.98 -4.83
C CYS A 32 -16.32 10.48 -3.38
N GLU A 33 -15.33 9.92 -2.70
CA GLU A 33 -14.94 10.36 -1.36
C GLU A 33 -14.09 11.63 -1.37
N ALA A 34 -13.37 11.89 -2.46
CA ALA A 34 -12.49 13.04 -2.61
C ALA A 34 -13.22 14.34 -3.00
N VAL A 35 -14.33 14.24 -3.75
CA VAL A 35 -15.03 15.39 -4.36
C VAL A 35 -15.39 16.47 -3.34
N GLY A 36 -15.89 16.11 -2.17
CA GLY A 36 -16.26 17.07 -1.13
C GLY A 36 -15.06 17.85 -0.58
N ALA A 37 -13.87 17.27 -0.54
CA ALA A 37 -12.67 17.98 -0.12
C ALA A 37 -12.12 18.87 -1.25
N ILE A 38 -12.13 18.38 -2.49
CA ILE A 38 -11.73 19.17 -3.67
C ILE A 38 -12.53 20.44 -3.76
N ALA A 39 -13.85 20.37 -3.58
CA ALA A 39 -14.75 21.54 -3.65
C ALA A 39 -14.41 22.63 -2.63
N ARG A 40 -13.71 22.29 -1.56
CA ARG A 40 -13.30 23.21 -0.48
C ARG A 40 -11.91 23.81 -0.67
N GLY A 41 -11.19 23.48 -1.73
CA GLY A 41 -9.87 24.02 -2.01
C GLY A 41 -9.80 24.91 -3.24
N ASN A 42 -8.78 25.76 -3.28
CA ASN A 42 -8.40 26.52 -4.48
C ASN A 42 -7.42 25.73 -5.35
N HIS A 43 -6.57 24.93 -4.71
CA HIS A 43 -5.59 24.08 -5.38
C HIS A 43 -5.66 22.66 -4.78
N VAL A 44 -5.27 21.68 -5.57
CA VAL A 44 -5.20 20.29 -5.14
C VAL A 44 -3.83 19.68 -5.48
N VAL A 45 -3.32 18.88 -4.56
CA VAL A 45 -2.18 17.99 -4.76
C VAL A 45 -2.61 16.58 -4.42
N VAL A 46 -2.44 15.68 -5.37
CA VAL A 46 -2.81 14.26 -5.23
C VAL A 46 -1.51 13.45 -5.22
N VAL A 47 -1.26 12.76 -4.10
CA VAL A 47 -0.06 11.95 -3.88
C VAL A 47 -0.48 10.50 -3.72
N GLY A 48 0.15 9.60 -4.47
CA GLY A 48 -0.15 8.18 -4.41
C GLY A 48 0.74 7.39 -5.36
N ASP A 49 0.58 6.09 -5.33
CA ASP A 49 1.33 5.16 -6.15
C ASP A 49 0.37 4.26 -6.94
N PRO A 50 0.28 4.41 -8.28
CA PRO A 50 -0.62 3.62 -9.11
C PRO A 50 -0.24 2.14 -9.19
N LYS A 51 0.90 1.73 -8.62
CA LYS A 51 1.34 0.34 -8.53
C LYS A 51 0.98 -0.33 -7.19
N GLN A 52 0.43 0.45 -6.26
CA GLN A 52 -0.11 -0.08 -5.01
C GLN A 52 -1.57 -0.53 -5.19
N MET A 53 -2.14 -1.10 -4.13
CA MET A 53 -3.49 -1.66 -4.19
C MET A 53 -4.52 -0.56 -4.48
N PRO A 54 -5.48 -0.82 -5.39
CA PRO A 54 -6.62 0.08 -5.61
C PRO A 54 -7.56 0.11 -4.40
N PRO A 55 -8.56 1.00 -4.39
CA PRO A 55 -9.59 1.02 -3.36
C PRO A 55 -10.27 -0.36 -3.26
N THR A 56 -10.48 -0.85 -2.05
CA THR A 56 -11.13 -2.14 -1.82
C THR A 56 -12.44 -1.99 -1.06
N ASN A 57 -13.50 -2.65 -1.54
CA ASN A 57 -14.81 -2.68 -0.89
C ASN A 57 -14.88 -3.64 0.33
N PHE A 58 -13.76 -4.09 0.84
CA PHE A 58 -13.70 -5.16 1.85
C PHE A 58 -14.50 -4.87 3.13
N PHE A 59 -14.80 -3.61 3.42
CA PHE A 59 -15.52 -3.19 4.62
C PHE A 59 -16.97 -2.72 4.37
N THR A 60 -17.43 -2.72 3.14
CA THR A 60 -18.74 -2.14 2.80
C THR A 60 -19.88 -3.18 2.77
N SER A 61 -19.56 -4.48 2.74
CA SER A 61 -20.57 -5.54 2.64
C SER A 61 -20.68 -6.34 3.94
N ASN A 62 -21.62 -5.97 4.78
CA ASN A 62 -22.05 -6.76 5.96
C ASN A 62 -23.02 -7.91 5.61
N SER A 63 -23.21 -8.25 4.34
CA SER A 63 -24.06 -9.36 3.93
C SER A 63 -23.62 -9.85 2.56
N VAL A 64 -22.87 -10.94 2.49
CA VAL A 64 -22.37 -11.43 1.22
C VAL A 64 -22.52 -12.92 1.08
N ASP A 65 -23.20 -13.28 0.02
CA ASP A 65 -22.97 -14.51 -0.71
C ASP A 65 -21.59 -14.44 -1.37
N GLU A 66 -20.67 -15.32 -0.94
CA GLU A 66 -19.26 -15.36 -1.36
C GLU A 66 -19.05 -15.67 -2.85
N GLU A 67 -20.12 -15.88 -3.63
CA GLU A 67 -20.05 -16.29 -5.04
C GLU A 67 -20.11 -15.14 -6.06
N HIS A 68 -20.41 -13.91 -5.65
CA HIS A 68 -20.49 -12.74 -6.53
C HIS A 68 -19.74 -11.53 -5.98
N ILE A 69 -18.46 -11.69 -5.66
CA ILE A 69 -17.57 -10.53 -5.55
C ILE A 69 -17.19 -10.15 -6.99
N GLU A 70 -18.09 -9.46 -7.68
CA GLU A 70 -17.66 -8.57 -8.73
C GLU A 70 -16.82 -7.49 -8.04
N ILE A 71 -15.51 -7.57 -8.23
CA ILE A 71 -14.58 -6.48 -7.91
C ILE A 71 -15.04 -5.37 -8.88
N GLU A 72 -15.96 -4.51 -8.42
CA GLU A 72 -16.12 -3.22 -9.05
C GLU A 72 -14.75 -2.55 -8.90
N ASP A 73 -14.05 -2.40 -10.01
CA ASP A 73 -12.85 -1.60 -10.10
C ASP A 73 -13.25 -0.15 -9.78
N LEU A 74 -13.22 0.19 -8.50
CA LEU A 74 -13.42 1.56 -8.07
C LEU A 74 -12.18 2.34 -8.49
N GLU A 75 -12.35 3.19 -9.48
CA GLU A 75 -11.31 4.11 -9.90
C GLU A 75 -10.92 5.03 -8.72
N SER A 76 -9.63 5.12 -8.50
CA SER A 76 -9.11 6.01 -7.46
C SER A 76 -9.04 7.45 -7.96
N ILE A 77 -9.05 8.40 -7.04
CA ILE A 77 -8.81 9.82 -7.38
C ILE A 77 -7.47 10.01 -8.10
N LEU A 78 -6.47 9.18 -7.82
CA LEU A 78 -5.19 9.21 -8.52
C LEU A 78 -5.35 8.80 -9.98
N ASP A 79 -6.08 7.72 -10.26
CA ASP A 79 -6.31 7.22 -11.62
C ASP A 79 -7.09 8.24 -12.45
N ASP A 80 -8.12 8.86 -11.87
CA ASP A 80 -8.87 9.93 -12.53
C ASP A 80 -7.99 11.14 -12.85
N CYS A 81 -7.13 11.55 -11.92
CA CYS A 81 -6.20 12.65 -12.16
C CYS A 81 -5.20 12.33 -13.29
N LEU A 82 -4.72 11.08 -13.34
CA LEU A 82 -3.84 10.63 -14.42
C LEU A 82 -4.56 10.56 -15.76
N ALA A 83 -5.81 10.05 -15.78
CA ALA A 83 -6.63 9.99 -16.97
C ALA A 83 -6.94 11.39 -17.54
N LEU A 84 -7.14 12.38 -16.68
CA LEU A 84 -7.30 13.79 -17.04
C LEU A 84 -5.99 14.47 -17.47
N SER A 85 -4.87 13.74 -17.51
CA SER A 85 -3.55 14.25 -17.86
C SER A 85 -3.11 15.45 -17.00
N MET A 86 -3.46 15.45 -15.73
CA MET A 86 -2.99 16.47 -14.80
C MET A 86 -1.45 16.47 -14.71
N PRO A 87 -0.80 17.65 -14.57
CA PRO A 87 0.64 17.72 -14.43
C PRO A 87 1.15 16.83 -13.30
N SER A 88 2.02 15.87 -13.61
CA SER A 88 2.50 14.90 -12.65
C SER A 88 4.03 14.88 -12.55
N LYS A 89 4.53 14.49 -11.39
CA LYS A 89 5.95 14.27 -11.10
C LYS A 89 6.12 13.01 -10.29
N TYR A 90 7.17 12.25 -10.60
CA TYR A 90 7.54 11.05 -9.86
C TYR A 90 8.54 11.39 -8.76
N LEU A 91 8.32 10.81 -7.56
CA LEU A 91 9.30 10.80 -6.49
C LEU A 91 10.24 9.61 -6.73
N LEU A 92 11.49 9.88 -7.03
CA LEU A 92 12.43 8.84 -7.44
C LEU A 92 13.24 8.27 -6.28
N TRP A 93 13.40 9.01 -5.18
CA TRP A 93 14.22 8.57 -4.06
C TRP A 93 13.48 7.62 -3.12
N HIS A 94 14.00 6.39 -3.03
CA HIS A 94 13.54 5.41 -2.06
C HIS A 94 14.50 5.37 -0.86
N TYR A 95 14.01 5.72 0.32
CA TYR A 95 14.83 5.81 1.54
C TYR A 95 14.35 4.88 2.68
N ARG A 96 13.17 4.25 2.53
CA ARG A 96 12.58 3.42 3.58
C ARG A 96 13.34 2.11 3.81
N SER A 97 13.83 1.47 2.75
CA SER A 97 14.59 0.23 2.86
C SER A 97 16.01 0.50 3.35
N LYS A 98 16.42 -0.19 4.40
CA LYS A 98 17.77 -0.09 4.97
C LYS A 98 18.85 -0.64 4.02
N HIS A 99 18.45 -1.47 3.05
CA HIS A 99 19.34 -2.06 2.06
C HIS A 99 18.66 -2.05 0.69
N GLU A 100 19.40 -1.74 -0.35
CA GLU A 100 18.89 -1.62 -1.72
C GLU A 100 18.28 -2.92 -2.25
N SER A 101 18.80 -4.08 -1.87
CA SER A 101 18.26 -5.38 -2.31
C SER A 101 16.81 -5.61 -1.89
N LEU A 102 16.33 -4.95 -0.83
CA LEU A 102 14.96 -5.09 -0.35
C LEU A 102 13.94 -4.50 -1.32
N ILE A 103 14.31 -3.48 -2.08
CA ILE A 103 13.44 -2.85 -3.08
C ILE A 103 13.78 -3.27 -4.52
N ALA A 104 14.91 -3.96 -4.73
CA ALA A 104 15.42 -4.27 -6.07
C ALA A 104 14.41 -5.03 -6.94
N PHE A 105 13.72 -6.02 -6.39
CA PHE A 105 12.68 -6.76 -7.12
C PHE A 105 11.53 -5.83 -7.55
N SER A 106 10.96 -5.06 -6.62
CA SER A 106 9.86 -4.15 -6.93
C SER A 106 10.29 -3.06 -7.90
N ASN A 107 11.51 -2.53 -7.76
CA ASN A 107 12.06 -1.53 -8.67
C ASN A 107 12.15 -2.08 -10.10
N SER A 108 12.61 -3.31 -10.24
CA SER A 108 12.73 -3.97 -11.55
C SER A 108 11.37 -4.30 -12.17
N GLN A 109 10.41 -4.79 -11.39
CA GLN A 109 9.15 -5.30 -11.91
C GLN A 109 8.09 -4.23 -12.11
N TYR A 110 8.08 -3.17 -11.29
CA TYR A 110 6.97 -2.20 -11.25
C TYR A 110 7.39 -0.77 -11.52
N TYR A 111 8.66 -0.42 -11.35
CA TYR A 111 9.13 0.97 -11.43
C TYR A 111 10.22 1.18 -12.50
N ASP A 112 10.39 0.25 -13.45
CA ASP A 112 11.31 0.35 -14.58
C ASP A 112 12.77 0.64 -14.17
N ASN A 113 13.20 0.22 -12.98
CA ASN A 113 14.49 0.55 -12.36
C ASN A 113 14.73 2.06 -12.18
N LYS A 114 13.68 2.86 -12.06
CA LYS A 114 13.78 4.32 -11.91
C LYS A 114 13.98 4.78 -10.47
N LEU A 115 13.69 3.92 -9.49
CA LEU A 115 13.89 4.28 -8.09
C LEU A 115 15.36 4.34 -7.74
N LEU A 116 15.77 5.46 -7.18
CA LEU A 116 17.12 5.71 -6.70
C LEU A 116 17.21 5.28 -5.23
N THR A 117 18.21 4.49 -4.91
CA THR A 117 18.46 4.00 -3.55
C THR A 117 19.79 4.54 -3.03
N PHE A 118 19.94 4.60 -1.72
CA PHE A 118 21.24 4.87 -1.11
C PHE A 118 22.03 3.56 -1.04
N PRO A 119 23.29 3.53 -1.50
CA PRO A 119 24.11 2.33 -1.40
C PRO A 119 24.31 1.94 0.05
N SER A 120 24.19 0.65 0.33
CA SER A 120 24.46 0.12 1.67
C SER A 120 25.95 -0.15 1.85
N PRO A 121 26.51 0.13 3.02
CA PRO A 121 27.90 -0.22 3.32
C PRO A 121 28.13 -1.73 3.51
N ASP A 122 27.07 -2.53 3.61
CA ASP A 122 27.11 -3.98 3.87
C ASP A 122 26.47 -4.74 2.70
N ASP A 123 27.28 -5.01 1.67
CA ASP A 123 26.87 -5.78 0.49
C ASP A 123 27.18 -7.28 0.60
N LEU A 124 27.83 -7.72 1.69
CA LEU A 124 28.31 -9.08 1.84
C LEU A 124 27.24 -10.06 2.28
N ALA A 125 26.20 -9.59 2.96
CA ALA A 125 25.12 -10.43 3.46
C ALA A 125 23.85 -10.33 2.62
N ALA A 126 23.33 -11.46 2.17
CA ALA A 126 22.04 -11.51 1.48
C ALA A 126 20.93 -11.07 2.43
N LYS A 127 20.23 -9.96 2.11
CA LYS A 127 19.11 -9.42 2.91
C LYS A 127 17.75 -10.01 2.50
N VAL A 128 17.71 -10.65 1.34
CA VAL A 128 16.55 -11.39 0.84
C VAL A 128 16.98 -12.81 0.55
N THR A 129 16.31 -13.77 1.16
CA THR A 129 16.64 -15.21 1.01
C THR A 129 15.36 -15.98 0.72
N LEU A 130 15.39 -16.83 -0.29
CA LEU A 130 14.33 -17.78 -0.57
C LEU A 130 14.55 -19.04 0.24
N VAL A 131 13.57 -19.44 1.04
CA VAL A 131 13.55 -20.69 1.79
C VAL A 131 12.44 -21.58 1.22
N PRO A 132 12.76 -22.55 0.37
CA PRO A 132 11.75 -23.46 -0.17
C PRO A 132 11.29 -24.41 0.92
N ILE A 133 9.97 -24.55 1.08
CA ILE A 133 9.35 -25.47 2.03
C ILE A 133 8.52 -26.49 1.23
N GLU A 134 8.78 -27.77 1.43
CA GLU A 134 7.93 -28.83 0.88
C GLU A 134 6.66 -28.93 1.72
N GLY A 135 5.55 -28.52 1.16
CA GLY A 135 4.26 -28.49 1.85
C GLY A 135 3.08 -28.55 0.90
N TYR A 136 1.93 -28.89 1.44
CA TYR A 136 0.68 -28.97 0.69
C TYR A 136 -0.29 -27.88 1.16
N TYR A 137 -0.82 -27.11 0.22
CA TYR A 137 -1.86 -26.13 0.49
C TYR A 137 -3.25 -26.79 0.41
N ASP A 138 -3.96 -26.81 1.52
CA ASP A 138 -5.30 -27.37 1.60
C ASP A 138 -6.35 -26.38 1.05
N LYS A 139 -6.68 -26.50 -0.23
CA LYS A 139 -7.65 -25.64 -0.91
C LYS A 139 -9.09 -25.88 -0.46
N GLY A 140 -9.39 -27.08 0.05
CA GLY A 140 -10.77 -27.54 0.25
C GLY A 140 -11.35 -27.29 1.64
N LYS A 141 -10.54 -27.13 2.67
CA LYS A 141 -10.98 -27.03 4.06
C LYS A 141 -10.36 -25.85 4.81
N SER A 142 -9.10 -26.00 5.22
CA SER A 142 -8.45 -25.01 6.09
C SER A 142 -7.91 -23.81 5.34
N ARG A 143 -7.73 -23.91 4.04
CA ARG A 143 -7.05 -22.90 3.19
C ARG A 143 -5.68 -22.51 3.75
N GLN A 144 -4.94 -23.50 4.25
CA GLN A 144 -3.65 -23.29 4.92
C GLN A 144 -2.60 -24.26 4.37
N ASN A 145 -1.33 -23.86 4.46
CA ASN A 145 -0.17 -24.75 4.34
C ASN A 145 0.49 -24.85 5.72
N GLN A 146 0.24 -25.93 6.42
CA GLN A 146 0.76 -26.11 7.78
C GLN A 146 2.30 -26.20 7.83
N ALA A 147 2.93 -26.79 6.79
CA ALA A 147 4.39 -26.87 6.75
C ALA A 147 5.03 -25.48 6.65
N GLU A 148 4.49 -24.59 5.80
CA GLU A 148 4.96 -23.21 5.72
C GLU A 148 4.69 -22.44 7.02
N ALA A 149 3.50 -22.57 7.59
CA ALA A 149 3.16 -21.93 8.85
C ALA A 149 4.12 -22.35 9.97
N GLN A 150 4.43 -23.65 10.08
CA GLN A 150 5.38 -24.14 11.08
C GLN A 150 6.79 -23.62 10.82
N ALA A 151 7.26 -23.60 9.57
CA ALA A 151 8.58 -23.07 9.23
C ALA A 151 8.71 -21.57 9.56
N VAL A 152 7.64 -20.79 9.35
CA VAL A 152 7.61 -19.38 9.76
C VAL A 152 7.71 -19.25 11.28
N VAL A 153 6.96 -20.04 12.04
CA VAL A 153 7.02 -20.04 13.52
C VAL A 153 8.43 -20.41 14.00
N ASP A 154 9.01 -21.47 13.44
CA ASP A 154 10.34 -21.92 13.84
C ASP A 154 11.40 -20.85 13.56
N GLU A 155 11.33 -20.16 12.44
CA GLU A 155 12.23 -19.04 12.11
C GLU A 155 12.04 -17.86 13.07
N ILE A 156 10.80 -17.50 13.42
CA ILE A 156 10.52 -16.44 14.38
C ILE A 156 11.13 -16.82 15.75
N VAL A 157 10.90 -18.03 16.23
CA VAL A 157 11.42 -18.51 17.51
C VAL A 157 12.96 -18.50 17.49
N ARG A 158 13.58 -18.96 16.40
CA ARG A 158 15.03 -18.90 16.21
C ARG A 158 15.57 -17.48 16.35
N ARG A 159 14.96 -16.51 15.66
CA ARG A 159 15.39 -15.09 15.72
C ARG A 159 15.20 -14.48 17.10
N LEU A 160 14.09 -14.74 17.76
CA LEU A 160 13.83 -14.24 19.10
C LEU A 160 14.77 -14.85 20.15
N SER A 161 15.26 -16.07 19.91
CA SER A 161 16.19 -16.76 20.79
C SER A 161 17.64 -16.33 20.60
N ASP A 162 17.95 -15.72 19.44
CA ASP A 162 19.28 -15.23 19.12
C ASP A 162 19.48 -13.81 19.67
N PRO A 163 20.46 -13.60 20.59
CA PRO A 163 20.70 -12.28 21.17
C PRO A 163 21.07 -11.19 20.15
N GLU A 164 21.69 -11.58 19.02
CA GLU A 164 22.08 -10.65 17.96
C GLU A 164 20.91 -10.25 17.07
N LEU A 165 19.95 -11.16 16.86
CA LEU A 165 18.83 -10.97 15.93
C LEU A 165 17.58 -10.41 16.61
N ARG A 166 17.31 -10.74 17.87
CA ARG A 166 16.06 -10.36 18.58
C ARG A 166 15.84 -8.85 18.71
N ASN A 167 16.89 -8.04 18.60
CA ASN A 167 16.82 -6.58 18.69
C ASN A 167 16.85 -5.90 17.30
N GLN A 168 16.85 -6.68 16.23
CA GLN A 168 16.73 -6.16 14.87
C GLN A 168 15.26 -5.98 14.53
N SER A 169 14.80 -4.72 14.51
CA SER A 169 13.45 -4.35 14.07
C SER A 169 13.46 -3.96 12.60
#